data_cf944e54cbc3a5e075bdf128e6c31e56
#
_entry.id   cf944e54cbc3a5e075bdf128e6c31e56
#
_cell.length_a   1.000
_cell.length_b   1.000
_cell.length_c   1.000
_cell.angle_alpha   90.00
_cell.angle_beta   90.00
_cell.angle_gamma   90.00
#
_symmetry.space_group_name_H-M   'P 1'
#
loop_
_entity.id
_entity.type
_entity.pdbx_description
1 polymer ?
#
loop_
_entity_poly.entity_id
_entity_poly.type
_entity_poly.pdbx_seq_one_letter_code
_entity_poly.pdbx_strand_id
1 'polypeptide(L)'
;SESSSVVSNATNGIEPPRGYLSIKKSKKGPLKQIVPQYGTLKNAYTLLWDMKSNTGYINIVAVMQKFFDQAISGNWSYNPQHFEGSEVPTSVMAQDLLTTYKYGWKTSYYQNTHDMKSDEIEEPAHPIGWHDNVPEKSSELDNLINECSLENPEECESCAI
;
A
#
# COMPACT_ATOMS: atom_id res chain seq x y z
N SER A 1 9.65 -10.67 1.21
CA SER A 1 9.57 -11.02 -0.20
C SER A 1 8.11 -11.03 -0.65
N GLU A 2 7.85 -10.66 -1.87
CA GLU A 2 6.49 -10.54 -2.38
C GLU A 2 5.73 -11.87 -2.36
N SER A 3 6.37 -12.95 -2.78
CA SER A 3 5.77 -14.28 -2.77
C SER A 3 5.40 -14.76 -1.36
N SER A 4 6.25 -14.52 -0.38
CA SER A 4 5.98 -14.90 1.01
C SER A 4 4.80 -14.12 1.59
N SER A 5 4.64 -12.84 1.23
CA SER A 5 3.52 -12.03 1.71
C SER A 5 2.18 -12.50 1.13
N VAL A 6 2.17 -12.99 -0.12
CA VAL A 6 0.98 -13.58 -0.73
C VAL A 6 0.57 -14.85 0.02
N VAL A 7 1.51 -15.76 0.26
CA VAL A 7 1.24 -17.03 0.97
C VAL A 7 0.73 -16.79 2.39
N SER A 8 1.30 -15.81 3.09
CA SER A 8 0.91 -15.50 4.48
C SER A 8 -0.29 -14.56 4.59
N ASN A 9 -0.87 -14.13 3.48
CA ASN A 9 -1.91 -13.09 3.43
C ASN A 9 -1.52 -11.85 4.26
N ALA A 10 -0.31 -11.37 4.08
CA ALA A 10 0.24 -10.21 4.77
C ALA A 10 0.62 -9.11 3.78
N THR A 11 0.80 -7.90 4.26
CA THR A 11 1.32 -6.81 3.45
C THR A 11 2.76 -7.09 3.03
N ASN A 12 3.16 -6.58 1.85
CA ASN A 12 4.51 -6.78 1.36
C ASN A 12 5.51 -5.86 2.09
N GLY A 13 6.45 -6.46 2.79
CA GLY A 13 7.48 -5.74 3.54
C GLY A 13 6.93 -4.93 4.71
N ILE A 14 7.57 -3.80 4.99
CA ILE A 14 7.23 -2.90 6.11
C ILE A 14 6.29 -1.77 5.63
N GLU A 15 6.16 -1.62 4.31
CA GLU A 15 5.38 -0.53 3.71
C GLU A 15 3.88 -0.69 4.02
N PRO A 16 3.17 0.43 4.21
CA PRO A 16 1.71 0.42 4.22
C PRO A 16 1.15 -0.13 2.91
N PRO A 17 -0.05 -0.73 2.92
CA PRO A 17 -0.68 -1.19 1.69
C PRO A 17 -1.03 0.01 0.80
N ARG A 18 -0.93 -0.19 -0.52
CA ARG A 18 -1.29 0.84 -1.50
C ARG A 18 -2.80 1.06 -1.60
N GLY A 19 -3.56 0.02 -1.35
CA GLY A 19 -5.01 -0.01 -1.37
C GLY A 19 -5.53 -1.20 -0.57
N TYR A 20 -6.82 -1.27 -0.34
CA TYR A 20 -7.43 -2.39 0.39
C TYR A 20 -7.44 -3.68 -0.41
N LEU A 21 -7.52 -3.57 -1.73
CA LEU A 21 -7.49 -4.68 -2.68
C LEU A 21 -6.33 -4.46 -3.66
N SER A 22 -5.51 -5.47 -3.86
CA SER A 22 -4.51 -5.49 -4.92
C SER A 22 -4.79 -6.63 -5.89
N ILE A 23 -4.64 -6.36 -7.19
CA ILE A 23 -4.83 -7.35 -8.24
C ILE A 23 -3.48 -7.57 -8.92
N LYS A 24 -2.97 -8.80 -8.82
CA LYS A 24 -1.73 -9.19 -9.49
C LYS A 24 -2.04 -10.03 -10.71
N LYS A 25 -1.55 -9.62 -11.86
CA LYS A 25 -1.67 -10.41 -13.09
C LYS A 25 -0.65 -11.54 -13.05
N SER A 26 -1.11 -12.78 -13.13
CA SER A 26 -0.25 -13.97 -13.27
C SER A 26 -0.53 -14.69 -14.58
N LYS A 27 0.36 -15.63 -14.95
CA LYS A 27 0.14 -16.48 -16.14
C LYS A 27 -1.12 -17.37 -16.02
N LYS A 28 -1.59 -17.61 -14.80
CA LYS A 28 -2.78 -18.42 -14.51
C LYS A 28 -4.06 -17.58 -14.32
N GLY A 29 -3.96 -16.25 -14.43
CA GLY A 29 -5.07 -15.32 -14.24
C GLY A 29 -4.78 -14.23 -13.22
N PRO A 30 -5.73 -13.33 -12.96
CA PRO A 30 -5.58 -12.30 -11.95
C PRO A 30 -5.71 -12.91 -10.54
N LEU A 31 -4.73 -12.60 -9.69
CA LEU A 31 -4.76 -12.93 -8.28
C LEU A 31 -5.23 -11.69 -7.50
N LYS A 32 -6.34 -11.80 -6.80
CA LYS A 32 -6.85 -10.77 -5.90
C LYS A 32 -6.28 -10.98 -4.51
N GLN A 33 -5.77 -9.93 -3.88
CA GLN A 33 -5.27 -9.96 -2.50
C GLN A 33 -5.88 -8.81 -1.73
N ILE A 34 -6.55 -9.13 -0.63
CA ILE A 34 -7.21 -8.17 0.25
C ILE A 34 -6.32 -7.98 1.48
N VAL A 35 -6.29 -6.76 2.03
CA VAL A 35 -5.57 -6.48 3.27
C VAL A 35 -6.12 -7.36 4.42
N PRO A 36 -5.24 -7.85 5.33
CA PRO A 36 -5.68 -8.70 6.43
C PRO A 36 -6.77 -8.07 7.28
N GLN A 37 -7.77 -8.88 7.68
CA GLN A 37 -8.88 -8.46 8.54
C GLN A 37 -9.64 -7.20 8.04
N TYR A 38 -9.82 -7.08 6.73
CA TYR A 38 -10.50 -5.94 6.13
C TYR A 38 -11.84 -5.62 6.79
N GLY A 39 -12.70 -6.62 7.02
CA GLY A 39 -14.04 -6.43 7.59
C GLY A 39 -14.04 -5.75 8.97
N THR A 40 -12.99 -5.95 9.76
CA THR A 40 -12.89 -5.41 11.13
C THR A 40 -11.94 -4.23 11.25
N LEU A 41 -10.88 -4.19 10.44
CA LEU A 41 -9.79 -3.23 10.58
C LEU A 41 -9.67 -2.21 9.44
N LYS A 42 -10.60 -2.18 8.47
CA LYS A 42 -10.50 -1.25 7.34
C LYS A 42 -10.26 0.20 7.75
N ASN A 43 -10.93 0.66 8.80
CA ASN A 43 -10.81 2.04 9.30
C ASN A 43 -9.54 2.30 10.13
N ALA A 44 -8.77 1.27 10.46
CA ALA A 44 -7.50 1.38 11.17
C ALA A 44 -6.29 1.36 10.24
N TYR A 45 -6.47 1.05 8.95
CA TYR A 45 -5.41 1.10 7.98
C TYR A 45 -5.08 2.53 7.58
N THR A 46 -3.79 2.83 7.49
CA THR A 46 -3.27 3.99 6.76
C THR A 46 -2.71 3.48 5.45
N LEU A 47 -3.26 3.93 4.34
CA LEU A 47 -2.77 3.55 3.02
C LEU A 47 -1.47 4.32 2.69
N LEU A 48 -0.67 3.76 1.79
CA LEU A 48 0.63 4.32 1.42
C LEU A 48 0.53 5.78 0.96
N TRP A 49 -0.48 6.07 0.14
CA TRP A 49 -0.67 7.40 -0.45
C TRP A 49 -1.37 8.41 0.48
N ASP A 50 -1.88 7.94 1.64
CA ASP A 50 -2.42 8.80 2.70
C ASP A 50 -1.33 9.29 3.66
N MET A 51 -0.14 8.70 3.60
CA MET A 51 1.00 9.14 4.39
C MET A 51 1.45 10.54 3.98
N LYS A 52 1.43 11.47 4.92
CA LYS A 52 1.86 12.86 4.68
C LYS A 52 3.37 13.04 4.73
N SER A 53 4.12 12.06 5.25
CA SER A 53 5.56 12.14 5.44
C SER A 53 6.16 10.74 5.55
N ASN A 54 7.37 10.56 5.02
CA ASN A 54 8.15 9.33 5.19
C ASN A 54 8.83 9.20 6.55
N THR A 55 8.79 10.23 7.40
CA THR A 55 9.56 10.28 8.66
C THR A 55 9.27 9.09 9.57
N GLY A 56 8.00 8.73 9.74
CA GLY A 56 7.61 7.57 10.57
C GLY A 56 8.15 6.26 10.02
N TYR A 57 8.05 6.07 8.71
CA TYR A 57 8.59 4.92 8.00
C TYR A 57 10.12 4.84 8.13
N ILE A 58 10.83 5.94 7.86
CA ILE A 58 12.29 6.03 7.99
C ILE A 58 12.73 5.66 9.41
N ASN A 59 12.05 6.18 10.42
CA ASN A 59 12.37 5.91 11.82
C ASN A 59 12.22 4.43 12.17
N ILE A 60 11.14 3.80 11.75
CA ILE A 60 10.89 2.36 11.99
C ILE A 60 11.96 1.52 11.30
N VAL A 61 12.22 1.77 10.02
CA VAL A 61 13.22 1.01 9.26
C VAL A 61 14.63 1.22 9.84
N ALA A 62 14.97 2.43 10.24
CA ALA A 62 16.26 2.73 10.86
C ALA A 62 16.45 2.02 12.21
N VAL A 63 15.39 1.91 13.02
CA VAL A 63 15.44 1.12 14.26
C VAL A 63 15.63 -0.35 13.96
N MET A 64 14.85 -0.90 13.01
CA MET A 64 14.98 -2.31 12.60
C MET A 64 16.36 -2.61 12.02
N GLN A 65 16.94 -1.69 11.24
CA GLN A 65 18.25 -1.86 10.63
C GLN A 65 19.36 -2.11 11.64
N LYS A 66 19.22 -1.67 12.88
CA LYS A 66 20.20 -1.92 13.94
C LYS A 66 20.29 -3.38 14.36
N PHE A 67 19.28 -4.17 14.05
CA PHE A 67 19.19 -5.59 14.38
C PHE A 67 19.48 -6.51 13.19
N PHE A 68 19.75 -5.94 12.02
CA PHE A 68 20.03 -6.69 10.80
C PHE A 68 21.37 -6.27 10.20
N ASP A 69 22.24 -7.25 9.95
CA ASP A 69 23.50 -7.01 9.23
C ASP A 69 23.23 -6.69 7.75
N GLN A 70 22.29 -7.39 7.16
CA GLN A 70 21.81 -7.13 5.81
C GLN A 70 21.12 -5.77 5.73
N ALA A 71 21.37 -5.02 4.67
CA ALA A 71 20.65 -3.79 4.41
C ALA A 71 19.16 -4.06 4.17
N ILE A 72 18.30 -3.32 4.86
CA ILE A 72 16.86 -3.34 4.63
C ILE A 72 16.58 -2.43 3.45
N SER A 73 16.15 -3.01 2.32
CA SER A 73 15.69 -2.23 1.17
C SER A 73 14.29 -1.69 1.46
N GLY A 74 14.11 -0.41 1.31
CA GLY A 74 12.83 0.24 1.47
C GLY A 74 12.68 1.42 0.51
N ASN A 75 11.46 1.87 0.33
CA ASN A 75 11.11 2.88 -0.64
C ASN A 75 10.58 4.13 0.06
N TRP A 76 10.90 5.30 -0.48
CA TRP A 76 10.19 6.51 -0.13
C TRP A 76 8.98 6.68 -1.04
N SER A 77 7.89 7.18 -0.49
CA SER A 77 6.66 7.37 -1.23
C SER A 77 6.12 8.76 -0.99
N TYR A 78 5.82 9.45 -2.08
CA TYR A 78 5.36 10.84 -2.06
C TYR A 78 4.03 10.94 -2.81
N ASN A 79 3.05 11.54 -2.16
CA ASN A 79 1.82 11.95 -2.82
C ASN A 79 1.88 13.47 -3.06
N PRO A 80 2.01 13.92 -4.33
CA PRO A 80 2.08 15.34 -4.65
C PRO A 80 0.90 16.16 -4.14
N GLN A 81 -0.27 15.55 -4.00
CA GLN A 81 -1.47 16.24 -3.50
C GLN A 81 -1.34 16.75 -2.07
N HIS A 82 -0.37 16.24 -1.30
CA HIS A 82 -0.11 16.72 0.05
C HIS A 82 0.72 18.00 0.10
N PHE A 83 1.18 18.50 -1.06
CA PHE A 83 2.04 19.68 -1.17
C PHE A 83 1.39 20.76 -2.00
N GLU A 84 1.75 22.00 -1.72
CA GLU A 84 1.31 23.16 -2.47
C GLU A 84 1.69 23.03 -3.95
N GLY A 85 0.79 23.36 -4.84
CA GLY A 85 0.99 23.21 -6.29
C GLY A 85 1.04 21.77 -6.80
N SER A 86 0.74 20.77 -5.95
CA SER A 86 0.85 19.34 -6.28
C SER A 86 2.25 18.95 -6.79
N GLU A 87 3.28 19.57 -6.22
CA GLU A 87 4.67 19.29 -6.51
C GLU A 87 5.41 18.93 -5.22
N VAL A 88 6.20 17.86 -5.26
CA VAL A 88 7.00 17.45 -4.10
C VAL A 88 8.24 18.33 -4.01
N PRO A 89 8.41 19.13 -2.92
CA PRO A 89 9.58 19.98 -2.79
C PRO A 89 10.88 19.16 -2.69
N THR A 90 11.90 19.56 -3.44
CA THR A 90 13.22 18.91 -3.37
C THR A 90 13.82 18.95 -1.95
N SER A 91 13.49 19.98 -1.17
CA SER A 91 13.89 20.08 0.23
C SER A 91 13.35 18.96 1.11
N VAL A 92 12.13 18.49 0.85
CA VAL A 92 11.52 17.34 1.54
C VAL A 92 12.29 16.06 1.21
N MET A 93 12.58 15.83 -0.06
CA MET A 93 13.36 14.67 -0.50
C MET A 93 14.78 14.69 0.08
N ALA A 94 15.43 15.86 0.09
CA ALA A 94 16.75 16.03 0.70
C ALA A 94 16.72 15.75 2.22
N GLN A 95 15.68 16.24 2.90
CA GLN A 95 15.49 16.00 4.33
C GLN A 95 15.29 14.51 4.65
N ASP A 96 14.51 13.80 3.84
CA ASP A 96 14.31 12.35 4.00
C ASP A 96 15.61 11.58 3.79
N LEU A 97 16.41 11.96 2.78
CA LEU A 97 17.74 11.39 2.54
C LEU A 97 18.70 11.61 3.72
N LEU A 98 18.78 12.85 4.21
CA LEU A 98 19.63 13.19 5.35
C LEU A 98 19.19 12.47 6.63
N THR A 99 17.87 12.33 6.84
CA THR A 99 17.32 11.61 7.98
C THR A 99 17.63 10.12 7.90
N THR A 100 17.49 9.52 6.72
CA THR A 100 17.85 8.13 6.43
C THR A 100 19.32 7.86 6.75
N TYR A 101 20.21 8.71 6.27
CA TYR A 101 21.63 8.63 6.55
C TYR A 101 21.95 8.80 8.04
N LYS A 102 21.39 9.83 8.67
CA LYS A 102 21.62 10.16 10.09
C LYS A 102 21.24 9.02 11.02
N TYR A 103 20.16 8.32 10.76
CA TYR A 103 19.67 7.25 11.61
C TYR A 103 20.22 5.86 11.23
N GLY A 104 21.03 5.76 10.16
CA GLY A 104 21.75 4.57 9.80
C GLY A 104 20.92 3.50 9.08
N TRP A 105 19.85 3.89 8.43
CA TRP A 105 19.21 3.03 7.46
C TRP A 105 20.09 2.92 6.20
N LYS A 106 20.52 1.70 5.86
CA LYS A 106 21.61 1.47 4.90
C LYS A 106 21.22 1.61 3.44
N THR A 107 19.96 1.35 3.07
CA THR A 107 19.54 1.29 1.65
C THR A 107 18.12 1.81 1.44
N SER A 108 18.00 3.05 0.96
CA SER A 108 16.80 3.50 0.26
C SER A 108 16.88 3.01 -1.20
N TYR A 109 15.77 2.47 -1.73
CA TYR A 109 15.77 1.78 -3.01
C TYR A 109 15.05 2.57 -4.11
N TYR A 110 13.75 2.75 -4.00
CA TYR A 110 12.99 3.55 -4.94
C TYR A 110 12.43 4.82 -4.29
N GLN A 111 12.26 5.84 -5.12
CA GLN A 111 11.40 6.97 -4.86
C GLN A 111 10.13 6.79 -5.69
N ASN A 112 9.01 6.56 -5.02
CA ASN A 112 7.72 6.41 -5.65
C ASN A 112 6.97 7.73 -5.52
N THR A 113 6.41 8.20 -6.62
CA THR A 113 5.50 9.33 -6.64
C THR A 113 4.14 8.84 -7.06
N HIS A 114 3.11 9.23 -6.32
CA HIS A 114 1.74 8.89 -6.68
C HIS A 114 1.38 9.54 -8.01
N ASP A 115 1.12 8.69 -9.01
CA ASP A 115 0.57 9.12 -10.29
C ASP A 115 -0.92 8.77 -10.28
N MET A 116 -1.76 9.80 -10.23
CA MET A 116 -3.22 9.65 -10.20
C MET A 116 -3.78 8.81 -11.37
N LYS A 117 -2.96 8.55 -12.38
CA LYS A 117 -3.32 7.72 -13.55
C LYS A 117 -2.98 6.25 -13.37
N SER A 118 -2.07 5.90 -12.46
CA SER A 118 -1.54 4.54 -12.34
C SER A 118 -2.23 3.68 -11.30
N ASP A 119 -2.98 4.28 -10.37
CA ASP A 119 -3.76 3.58 -9.36
C ASP A 119 -5.24 3.44 -9.74
N GLU A 120 -5.62 3.83 -10.95
CA GLU A 120 -6.82 3.29 -11.54
C GLU A 120 -6.61 1.77 -11.73
N ILE A 121 -6.79 1.01 -10.64
CA ILE A 121 -7.52 -0.23 -10.80
C ILE A 121 -8.67 0.21 -11.69
N GLU A 122 -8.81 -0.38 -12.87
CA GLU A 122 -10.04 -0.28 -13.63
C GLU A 122 -11.18 -0.70 -12.69
N GLU A 123 -11.62 0.23 -11.84
CA GLU A 123 -12.94 0.18 -11.29
C GLU A 123 -13.84 0.20 -12.52
N PRO A 124 -14.77 -0.74 -12.64
CA PRO A 124 -15.77 -0.67 -13.69
C PRO A 124 -16.34 0.74 -13.64
N ALA A 125 -16.24 1.44 -14.76
CA ALA A 125 -16.50 2.84 -14.96
C ALA A 125 -17.64 3.38 -14.05
N HIS A 126 -17.27 4.12 -13.00
CA HIS A 126 -18.23 4.89 -12.23
C HIS A 126 -18.31 6.31 -12.77
N PRO A 127 -19.50 6.81 -13.04
CA PRO A 127 -19.68 8.19 -13.45
C PRO A 127 -19.31 9.13 -12.29
N ILE A 128 -18.49 10.08 -12.62
CA ILE A 128 -18.08 11.33 -11.99
C ILE A 128 -18.92 11.77 -10.79
N GLY A 129 -18.29 11.94 -9.60
CA GLY A 129 -18.91 12.61 -8.47
C GLY A 129 -18.38 12.22 -7.10
N TRP A 130 -17.06 12.40 -6.84
CA TRP A 130 -16.46 12.17 -5.51
C TRP A 130 -16.38 13.45 -4.66
N HIS A 131 -17.42 14.25 -4.68
CA HIS A 131 -17.62 15.30 -3.67
C HIS A 131 -19.06 15.23 -3.20
N ASP A 132 -19.23 15.02 -1.91
CA ASP A 132 -20.48 15.09 -1.16
C ASP A 132 -21.42 13.88 -1.30
N ASN A 133 -21.51 13.17 -0.20
CA ASN A 133 -22.36 12.03 0.12
C ASN A 133 -21.71 10.66 -0.16
N VAL A 134 -21.14 10.11 0.88
CA VAL A 134 -21.03 8.67 1.04
C VAL A 134 -22.43 8.13 1.35
N PRO A 135 -23.14 7.65 0.36
CA PRO A 135 -24.17 6.64 0.58
C PRO A 135 -23.91 5.43 -0.31
N GLU A 136 -23.88 4.28 0.29
CA GLU A 136 -24.28 2.98 -0.24
C GLU A 136 -23.54 2.34 -1.43
N LYS A 137 -22.34 2.76 -1.85
CA LYS A 137 -21.55 2.02 -2.85
C LYS A 137 -20.36 1.26 -2.28
N SER A 138 -20.36 0.98 -1.00
CA SER A 138 -19.55 -0.08 -0.43
C SER A 138 -19.98 -1.47 -0.91
N SER A 139 -21.16 -1.62 -1.50
CA SER A 139 -21.76 -2.93 -1.75
C SER A 139 -21.04 -3.76 -2.82
N GLU A 140 -20.50 -3.18 -3.90
CA GLU A 140 -19.82 -3.99 -4.92
C GLU A 140 -18.41 -4.36 -4.49
N LEU A 141 -17.67 -3.41 -3.91
CA LEU A 141 -16.36 -3.70 -3.33
C LEU A 141 -16.50 -4.61 -2.10
N ASP A 142 -17.48 -4.31 -1.23
CA ASP A 142 -17.80 -5.15 -0.07
C ASP A 142 -18.33 -6.53 -0.50
N ASN A 143 -19.06 -6.64 -1.62
CA ASN A 143 -19.47 -7.91 -2.19
C ASN A 143 -18.28 -8.68 -2.80
N LEU A 144 -17.41 -8.02 -3.56
CA LEU A 144 -16.18 -8.62 -4.08
C LEU A 144 -15.24 -9.06 -2.94
N ILE A 145 -15.22 -8.31 -1.85
CA ILE A 145 -14.43 -8.61 -0.66
C ILE A 145 -15.08 -9.73 0.15
N ASN A 146 -16.40 -9.72 0.28
CA ASN A 146 -17.15 -10.77 0.99
C ASN A 146 -17.17 -12.10 0.23
N GLU A 147 -17.17 -12.08 -1.12
CA GLU A 147 -16.96 -13.29 -1.95
C GLU A 147 -15.56 -13.89 -1.77
N CYS A 148 -14.58 -13.07 -1.35
CA CYS A 148 -13.23 -13.48 -1.01
C CYS A 148 -13.00 -13.64 0.50
N SER A 149 -14.04 -13.61 1.31
CA SER A 149 -13.89 -13.69 2.75
C SER A 149 -13.49 -15.10 3.19
N LEU A 150 -12.64 -15.12 4.22
CA LEU A 150 -12.08 -16.33 4.85
C LEU A 150 -13.12 -17.29 5.49
N GLU A 151 -14.41 -17.01 5.31
CA GLU A 151 -15.46 -17.89 5.84
C GLU A 151 -15.60 -19.21 5.05
N ASN A 152 -15.09 -19.25 3.80
CA ASN A 152 -14.99 -20.47 3.00
C ASN A 152 -13.65 -20.52 2.24
N PRO A 153 -12.54 -20.84 2.91
CA PRO A 153 -11.22 -20.92 2.26
C PRO A 153 -11.12 -22.01 1.20
N GLU A 154 -12.01 -23.00 1.21
CA GLU A 154 -12.02 -24.12 0.26
C GLU A 154 -12.71 -23.77 -1.07
N GLU A 155 -13.52 -22.71 -1.11
CA GLU A 155 -14.24 -22.25 -2.31
C GLU A 155 -13.58 -21.01 -2.97
N CYS A 156 -12.59 -20.41 -2.35
CA CYS A 156 -11.88 -19.27 -2.92
C CYS A 156 -10.80 -19.74 -3.90
N GLU A 157 -11.06 -19.67 -5.20
CA GLU A 157 -10.07 -19.99 -6.25
C GLU A 157 -8.77 -19.17 -6.13
N SER A 158 -8.78 -18.06 -5.40
CA SER A 158 -7.60 -17.24 -5.13
C SER A 158 -6.71 -17.83 -4.03
N CYS A 159 -7.22 -18.73 -3.20
CA CYS A 159 -6.49 -19.37 -2.12
C CYS A 159 -6.11 -20.83 -2.44
N ALA A 160 -6.60 -21.37 -3.53
CA ALA A 160 -6.22 -22.70 -4.02
C ALA A 160 -4.87 -22.59 -4.76
N ILE A 161 -3.79 -22.86 -4.06
CA ILE A 161 -2.44 -23.11 -4.59
C ILE A 161 -2.12 -24.59 -4.36
#